data_5934669b4bf95559bfbd2c8c9077744a
#
_entry.id   5934669b4bf95559bfbd2c8c9077744a
#
_cell.length_a   1.000
_cell.length_b   1.000
_cell.length_c   1.000
_cell.angle_alpha   90.00
_cell.angle_beta   90.00
_cell.angle_gamma   90.00
#
_symmetry.space_group_name_H-M   'P 1'
#
loop_
_entity.id
_entity.type
_entity.pdbx_description
1 polymer ?
#
loop_
_entity_poly.entity_id
_entity_poly.type
_entity_poly.pdbx_seq_one_letter_code
_entity_poly.pdbx_strand_id
1 'polypeptide(L)'
;MARNDPYRGFRFRVEFDQVLHGGFSRVKGLMRETKFESRREGGLNDFEHKLATQTAYGNLILERGLADDYLWSWHENVVEGNIERRTITVALHNEADEEVWRWLIERAFPVKWTGTDLDAGATQVVVESVELVHEGIRKG
;
A
#
# COMPACT_ATOMS: atom_id res chain seq x y z
N MET A 1 -24.99 19.50 -0.08
CA MET A 1 -25.35 18.26 0.59
C MET A 1 -24.10 17.52 1.03
N ALA A 2 -23.96 17.26 2.30
CA ALA A 2 -22.79 16.55 2.80
C ALA A 2 -22.81 15.09 2.30
N ARG A 3 -21.78 14.68 1.59
CA ARG A 3 -21.59 13.28 1.25
C ARG A 3 -21.23 12.51 2.50
N ASN A 4 -21.91 11.42 2.74
CA ASN A 4 -21.57 10.50 3.79
C ASN A 4 -20.41 9.62 3.29
N ASP A 5 -19.18 10.09 3.51
CA ASP A 5 -17.97 9.37 3.14
C ASP A 5 -17.48 8.60 4.38
N PRO A 6 -17.60 7.25 4.40
CA PRO A 6 -17.19 6.47 5.56
C PRO A 6 -15.68 6.51 5.80
N TYR A 7 -14.90 6.94 4.82
CA TYR A 7 -13.44 6.95 4.92
C TYR A 7 -12.88 8.30 5.34
N ARG A 8 -13.72 9.30 5.51
CA ARG A 8 -13.30 10.67 5.77
C ARG A 8 -12.47 10.84 7.05
N GLY A 9 -12.69 10.02 8.06
CA GLY A 9 -11.93 10.07 9.30
C GLY A 9 -10.55 9.44 9.20
N PHE A 10 -10.23 8.78 8.13
CA PHE A 10 -8.96 8.07 7.97
C PHE A 10 -7.97 8.89 7.16
N ARG A 11 -6.71 8.92 7.63
CA ARG A 11 -5.66 9.71 6.98
C ARG A 11 -5.14 9.06 5.70
N PHE A 12 -5.14 7.73 5.64
CA PHE A 12 -4.71 6.98 4.47
C PHE A 12 -5.92 6.39 3.76
N ARG A 13 -6.07 6.70 2.48
CA ARG A 13 -7.18 6.21 1.67
C ARG A 13 -6.66 5.41 0.50
N VAL A 14 -7.30 4.29 0.25
CA VAL A 14 -6.91 3.37 -0.82
C VAL A 14 -7.90 3.51 -1.96
N GLU A 15 -7.36 3.81 -3.14
CA GLU A 15 -8.13 3.99 -4.35
C GLU A 15 -7.68 3.00 -5.42
N PHE A 16 -8.63 2.54 -6.20
CA PHE A 16 -8.39 1.85 -7.44
C PHE A 16 -9.24 2.50 -8.52
N ASP A 17 -8.60 2.87 -9.63
CA ASP A 17 -9.27 3.54 -10.75
C ASP A 17 -10.10 4.76 -10.29
N GLN A 18 -9.52 5.55 -9.39
CA GLN A 18 -10.10 6.77 -8.80
C GLN A 18 -11.33 6.54 -7.91
N VAL A 19 -11.60 5.29 -7.56
CA VAL A 19 -12.68 4.94 -6.65
C VAL A 19 -12.10 4.53 -5.31
N LEU A 20 -12.63 5.12 -4.22
CA LEU A 20 -12.22 4.80 -2.86
C LEU A 20 -12.79 3.44 -2.44
N HIS A 21 -11.91 2.59 -1.95
CA HIS A 21 -12.27 1.25 -1.47
C HIS A 21 -11.92 1.00 0.00
N GLY A 22 -11.19 1.89 0.62
CA GLY A 22 -10.84 1.75 2.02
C GLY A 22 -10.17 2.97 2.59
N GLY A 23 -10.23 3.08 3.91
CA GLY A 23 -9.52 4.08 4.69
C GLY A 23 -8.83 3.42 5.86
N PHE A 24 -7.60 3.82 6.15
CA PHE A 24 -6.77 3.20 7.17
C PHE A 24 -6.09 4.25 8.02
N SER A 25 -5.86 3.90 9.29
CA SER A 25 -5.19 4.78 10.24
C SER A 25 -3.68 4.70 10.13
N ARG A 26 -3.16 3.59 9.61
CA ARG A 26 -1.72 3.35 9.58
C ARG A 26 -1.34 2.58 8.33
N VAL A 27 -0.20 2.95 7.75
CA VAL A 27 0.40 2.26 6.62
C VAL A 27 1.85 1.97 6.96
N LYS A 28 2.24 0.71 6.83
CA LYS A 28 3.62 0.25 7.01
C LYS A 28 4.17 -0.26 5.69
N GLY A 29 5.48 -0.29 5.59
CA GLY A 29 6.14 -0.90 4.44
C GLY A 29 6.27 0.01 3.23
N LEU A 30 6.01 1.30 3.38
CA LEU A 30 6.31 2.28 2.34
C LEU A 30 7.82 2.50 2.27
N MET A 31 8.51 1.46 1.83
CA MET A 31 9.96 1.39 1.86
C MET A 31 10.46 0.89 0.50
N ARG A 32 11.52 1.53 0.05
CA ARG A 32 12.30 1.03 -1.08
C ARG A 32 13.77 1.18 -0.76
N GLU A 33 14.54 0.18 -1.14
CA GLU A 33 15.96 0.14 -0.87
C GLU A 33 16.70 -0.28 -2.13
N THR A 34 17.69 0.49 -2.50
CA THR A 34 18.56 0.15 -3.61
C THR A 34 19.85 -0.43 -3.07
N LYS A 35 20.12 -1.68 -3.41
CA LYS A 35 21.35 -2.36 -3.06
C LYS A 35 22.46 -1.90 -3.98
N PHE A 36 23.67 -1.92 -3.47
CA PHE A 36 24.82 -1.46 -4.23
C PHE A 36 26.04 -2.33 -3.94
N GLU A 37 26.97 -2.32 -4.87
CA GLU A 37 28.29 -2.94 -4.72
C GLU A 37 29.32 -1.84 -4.64
N SER A 38 30.30 -2.02 -3.75
CA SER A 38 31.46 -1.16 -3.68
C SER A 38 32.61 -1.77 -4.49
N ARG A 39 33.14 -1.01 -5.42
CA ARG A 39 34.33 -1.41 -6.19
C ARG A 39 35.45 -0.44 -5.90
N ARG A 40 36.60 -0.97 -5.52
CA ARG A 40 37.85 -0.23 -5.46
C ARG A 40 38.54 -0.33 -6.80
N GLU A 41 38.88 0.81 -7.37
CA GLU A 41 39.83 0.82 -8.47
C GLU A 41 41.21 0.60 -7.90
N GLY A 42 41.93 -0.35 -8.47
CA GLY A 42 43.30 -0.62 -8.08
C GLY A 42 44.22 0.54 -8.39
N GLY A 43 45.30 0.67 -7.64
CA GLY A 43 46.28 1.72 -7.83
C GLY A 43 46.25 2.79 -6.75
N LEU A 44 46.55 4.03 -7.11
CA LEU A 44 46.74 5.11 -6.17
C LEU A 44 45.49 5.81 -5.69
N ASN A 45 44.29 5.35 -6.12
CA ASN A 45 43.01 5.96 -5.76
C ASN A 45 42.33 5.22 -4.63
N ASP A 46 42.11 5.94 -3.54
CA ASP A 46 41.34 5.43 -2.40
C ASP A 46 39.83 5.57 -2.60
N PHE A 47 39.37 5.70 -3.85
CA PHE A 47 37.96 5.84 -4.14
C PHE A 47 37.28 4.50 -4.25
N GLU A 48 36.18 4.36 -3.51
CA GLU A 48 35.22 3.30 -3.74
C GLU A 48 34.12 3.79 -4.67
N HIS A 49 33.95 3.11 -5.78
CA HIS A 49 32.79 3.34 -6.65
C HIS A 49 31.62 2.49 -6.16
N LYS A 50 30.51 3.13 -5.90
CA LYS A 50 29.28 2.45 -5.49
C LYS A 50 28.39 2.29 -6.71
N LEU A 51 28.13 1.04 -7.08
CA LEU A 51 27.30 0.69 -8.22
C LEU A 51 25.97 0.13 -7.75
N ALA A 52 24.90 0.76 -8.19
CA ALA A 52 23.57 0.25 -7.88
C ALA A 52 23.33 -1.10 -8.55
N THR A 53 22.79 -2.06 -7.82
CA THR A 53 22.51 -3.39 -8.32
C THR A 53 21.02 -3.64 -8.49
N GLN A 54 20.25 -3.68 -7.40
CA GLN A 54 18.81 -3.91 -7.49
C GLN A 54 18.05 -3.10 -6.42
N THR A 55 16.80 -2.82 -6.70
CA THR A 55 15.92 -2.16 -5.76
C THR A 55 14.91 -3.16 -5.23
N ALA A 56 14.74 -3.19 -3.92
CA ALA A 56 13.77 -4.02 -3.24
C ALA A 56 12.72 -3.16 -2.53
N TYR A 57 11.54 -3.72 -2.37
CA TYR A 57 10.41 -3.06 -1.74
C TYR A 57 9.88 -3.90 -0.58
N GLY A 58 9.48 -3.25 0.50
CA GLY A 58 8.78 -3.92 1.59
C GLY A 58 7.34 -4.23 1.22
N ASN A 59 6.76 -5.22 1.85
CA ASN A 59 5.34 -5.47 1.72
C ASN A 59 4.56 -4.30 2.32
N LEU A 60 3.46 -3.93 1.65
CA LEU A 60 2.59 -2.87 2.13
C LEU A 60 1.61 -3.44 3.13
N ILE A 61 1.52 -2.84 4.31
CA ILE A 61 0.58 -3.26 5.35
C ILE A 61 -0.32 -2.09 5.70
N LEU A 62 -1.61 -2.26 5.44
CA LEU A 62 -2.65 -1.30 5.76
C LEU A 62 -3.31 -1.72 7.07
N GLU A 63 -3.29 -0.87 8.08
CA GLU A 63 -3.77 -1.23 9.40
C GLU A 63 -4.87 -0.33 9.91
N ARG A 64 -5.77 -0.92 10.71
CA ARG A 64 -6.82 -0.25 11.46
C ARG A 64 -7.68 0.66 10.59
N GLY A 65 -8.57 0.04 9.85
CA GLY A 65 -9.43 0.78 8.96
C GLY A 65 -10.73 0.11 8.64
N LEU A 66 -11.36 0.70 7.64
CA LEU A 66 -12.58 0.18 7.03
C LEU A 66 -12.31 -0.06 5.56
N ALA A 67 -12.89 -1.12 5.04
CA ALA A 67 -12.81 -1.43 3.62
C ALA A 67 -14.18 -1.89 3.12
N ASP A 68 -14.45 -1.64 1.84
CA ASP A 68 -15.57 -2.26 1.16
C ASP A 68 -15.20 -3.69 0.73
N ASP A 69 -16.05 -4.34 -0.03
CA ASP A 69 -15.82 -5.71 -0.45
C ASP A 69 -14.75 -5.86 -1.54
N TYR A 70 -14.26 -4.75 -2.11
CA TYR A 70 -13.27 -4.78 -3.20
C TYR A 70 -11.99 -5.49 -2.79
N LEU A 71 -11.38 -5.09 -1.68
CA LEU A 71 -10.12 -5.67 -1.20
C LEU A 71 -10.32 -7.13 -0.78
N TRP A 72 -11.44 -7.43 -0.15
CA TRP A 72 -11.75 -8.80 0.24
C TRP A 72 -11.92 -9.71 -0.97
N SER A 73 -12.71 -9.29 -1.95
CA SER A 73 -12.96 -10.06 -3.17
C SER A 73 -11.69 -10.29 -3.97
N TRP A 74 -10.82 -9.28 -4.01
CA TRP A 74 -9.52 -9.40 -4.66
C TRP A 74 -8.67 -10.48 -3.98
N HIS A 75 -8.62 -10.46 -2.64
CA HIS A 75 -7.88 -11.48 -1.88
C HIS A 75 -8.52 -12.87 -2.03
N GLU A 76 -9.83 -12.94 -2.06
CA GLU A 76 -10.53 -14.20 -2.27
C GLU A 76 -10.15 -14.84 -3.61
N ASN A 77 -10.04 -14.05 -4.66
CA ASN A 77 -9.53 -14.52 -5.95
C ASN A 77 -8.10 -15.05 -5.86
N VAL A 78 -7.25 -14.39 -5.11
CA VAL A 78 -5.87 -14.84 -4.87
C VAL A 78 -5.86 -16.20 -4.15
N VAL A 79 -6.71 -16.37 -3.14
CA VAL A 79 -6.84 -17.63 -2.40
C VAL A 79 -7.29 -18.76 -3.33
N GLU A 80 -8.13 -18.46 -4.31
CA GLU A 80 -8.61 -19.44 -5.30
C GLU A 80 -7.62 -19.68 -6.44
N GLY A 81 -6.48 -19.01 -6.44
CA GLY A 81 -5.45 -19.17 -7.46
C GLY A 81 -5.53 -18.18 -8.62
N ASN A 82 -6.51 -17.28 -8.61
CA ASN A 82 -6.67 -16.25 -9.64
C ASN A 82 -5.98 -14.98 -9.19
N ILE A 83 -4.69 -14.88 -9.49
CA ILE A 83 -3.90 -13.72 -9.05
C ILE A 83 -3.97 -12.65 -10.13
N GLU A 84 -4.61 -11.54 -9.81
CA GLU A 84 -4.66 -10.36 -10.64
C GLU A 84 -3.87 -9.25 -9.99
N ARG A 85 -2.80 -8.83 -10.64
CA ARG A 85 -1.94 -7.75 -10.16
C ARG A 85 -2.53 -6.42 -10.58
N ARG A 86 -2.66 -5.50 -9.63
CA ARG A 86 -3.28 -4.19 -9.87
C ARG A 86 -2.41 -3.09 -9.32
N THR A 87 -2.48 -1.94 -9.97
CA THR A 87 -1.87 -0.72 -9.43
C THR A 87 -2.93 -0.03 -8.57
N ILE A 88 -2.62 0.14 -7.30
CA ILE A 88 -3.49 0.87 -6.38
C ILE A 88 -2.84 2.18 -5.96
N THR A 89 -3.66 3.11 -5.53
CA THR A 89 -3.21 4.39 -5.00
C THR A 89 -3.44 4.42 -3.49
N VAL A 90 -2.42 4.85 -2.77
CA VAL A 90 -2.54 5.17 -1.34
C VAL A 90 -2.36 6.68 -1.22
N ALA A 91 -3.38 7.35 -0.76
CA ALA A 91 -3.37 8.80 -0.60
C ALA A 91 -3.36 9.16 0.88
N LEU A 92 -2.46 10.07 1.26
CA LEU A 92 -2.40 10.61 2.62
C LEU A 92 -3.13 11.95 2.66
N HIS A 93 -4.03 12.10 3.63
CA HIS A 93 -4.77 13.33 3.88
C HIS A 93 -4.33 13.96 5.20
N ASN A 94 -4.35 15.28 5.26
CA ASN A 94 -4.11 16.02 6.49
C ASN A 94 -5.40 16.14 7.32
N GLU A 95 -5.32 16.84 8.46
CA GLU A 95 -6.47 17.04 9.33
C GLU A 95 -7.60 17.84 8.69
N ALA A 96 -7.29 18.68 7.71
CA ALA A 96 -8.28 19.44 6.96
C ALA A 96 -8.90 18.64 5.81
N ASP A 97 -8.64 17.34 5.73
CA ASP A 97 -9.12 16.44 4.69
C ASP A 97 -8.59 16.78 3.30
N GLU A 98 -7.41 17.38 3.25
CA GLU A 98 -6.74 17.70 1.99
C GLU A 98 -5.69 16.63 1.70
N GLU A 99 -5.62 16.18 0.43
CA GLU A 99 -4.60 15.23 0.00
C GLU A 99 -3.24 15.94 -0.03
N VAL A 100 -2.27 15.40 0.72
CA VAL A 100 -0.92 15.98 0.80
C VAL A 100 0.12 15.13 0.10
N TRP A 101 -0.16 13.86 -0.12
CA TRP A 101 0.74 12.96 -0.82
C TRP A 101 -0.02 11.77 -1.39
N ARG A 102 0.50 11.24 -2.48
CA ARG A 102 -0.10 10.11 -3.18
C ARG A 102 1.00 9.16 -3.65
N TRP A 103 0.85 7.88 -3.31
CA TRP A 103 1.74 6.82 -3.79
C TRP A 103 0.99 5.91 -4.74
N LEU A 104 1.67 5.51 -5.80
CA LEU A 104 1.22 4.43 -6.68
C LEU A 104 1.94 3.16 -6.29
N ILE A 105 1.18 2.13 -5.97
CA ILE A 105 1.69 0.82 -5.61
C ILE A 105 1.46 -0.09 -6.80
N GLU A 106 2.54 -0.47 -7.48
CA GLU A 106 2.47 -1.12 -8.78
C GLU A 106 2.43 -2.64 -8.66
N ARG A 107 1.58 -3.24 -9.47
CA ARG A 107 1.45 -4.69 -9.61
C ARG A 107 1.31 -5.38 -8.25
N ALA A 108 0.41 -4.85 -7.45
CA ALA A 108 0.13 -5.34 -6.11
C ALA A 108 -0.93 -6.43 -6.13
N PHE A 109 -0.90 -7.28 -5.13
CA PHE A 109 -2.02 -8.14 -4.78
C PHE A 109 -1.99 -8.46 -3.29
N PRO A 110 -3.16 -8.64 -2.66
CA PRO A 110 -3.23 -8.92 -1.24
C PRO A 110 -2.84 -10.36 -0.94
N VAL A 111 -2.11 -10.56 0.15
CA VAL A 111 -1.62 -11.88 0.56
C VAL A 111 -2.07 -12.26 1.96
N LYS A 112 -2.51 -11.31 2.77
CA LYS A 112 -2.95 -11.60 4.13
C LYS A 112 -4.02 -10.61 4.55
N TRP A 113 -5.07 -11.14 5.14
CA TRP A 113 -6.16 -10.36 5.70
C TRP A 113 -6.36 -10.74 7.16
N THR A 114 -6.35 -9.75 8.04
CA THR A 114 -6.68 -9.93 9.44
C THR A 114 -7.88 -9.06 9.77
N GLY A 115 -8.98 -9.69 10.14
CA GLY A 115 -10.19 -8.98 10.51
C GLY A 115 -10.29 -8.76 12.01
N THR A 116 -11.18 -7.86 12.40
CA THR A 116 -11.60 -7.69 13.79
C THR A 116 -13.04 -8.18 13.94
N ASP A 117 -13.66 -7.87 15.05
CA ASP A 117 -15.07 -8.18 15.26
C ASP A 117 -15.94 -7.47 14.22
N LEU A 118 -16.91 -8.20 13.68
CA LEU A 118 -17.83 -7.67 12.68
C LEU A 118 -19.11 -7.20 13.32
N ASP A 119 -19.56 -6.03 12.89
CA ASP A 119 -20.87 -5.52 13.25
C ASP A 119 -21.88 -5.88 12.15
N ALA A 120 -22.90 -6.65 12.49
CA ALA A 120 -23.87 -7.17 11.52
C ALA A 120 -24.66 -6.09 10.77
N GLY A 121 -24.69 -4.87 11.27
CA GLY A 121 -25.37 -3.76 10.59
C GLY A 121 -24.50 -2.96 9.62
N ALA A 122 -23.21 -3.26 9.56
CA ALA A 122 -22.28 -2.45 8.79
C ALA A 122 -22.20 -2.90 7.32
N THR A 123 -22.05 -1.92 6.41
CA THR A 123 -21.80 -2.18 4.99
C THR A 123 -20.31 -2.28 4.66
N GLN A 124 -19.46 -1.84 5.57
CA GLN A 124 -18.00 -1.96 5.47
C GLN A 124 -17.49 -2.97 6.48
N VAL A 125 -16.35 -3.55 6.15
CA VAL A 125 -15.66 -4.48 7.03
C VAL A 125 -14.60 -3.73 7.82
N VAL A 126 -14.59 -3.91 9.12
CA VAL A 126 -13.52 -3.40 9.99
C VAL A 126 -12.30 -4.29 9.80
N VAL A 127 -11.19 -3.68 9.44
CA VAL A 127 -9.96 -4.38 9.08
C VAL A 127 -8.89 -4.08 10.13
N GLU A 128 -8.31 -5.12 10.73
CA GLU A 128 -7.12 -4.93 11.55
C GLU A 128 -5.89 -4.71 10.66
N SER A 129 -5.69 -5.56 9.67
CA SER A 129 -4.63 -5.36 8.70
C SER A 129 -4.89 -6.08 7.38
N VAL A 130 -4.40 -5.49 6.31
CA VAL A 130 -4.29 -6.12 4.98
C VAL A 130 -2.85 -5.96 4.53
N GLU A 131 -2.23 -7.07 4.18
CA GLU A 131 -0.87 -7.07 3.66
C GLU A 131 -0.88 -7.35 2.17
N LEU A 132 -0.16 -6.53 1.41
CA LEU A 132 -0.03 -6.67 -0.02
C LEU A 132 1.45 -6.79 -0.41
N VAL A 133 1.73 -7.66 -1.36
CA VAL A 133 3.01 -7.67 -2.06
C VAL A 133 2.87 -6.82 -3.32
N HIS A 134 3.96 -6.28 -3.82
CA HIS A 134 3.94 -5.43 -4.99
C HIS A 134 5.33 -5.38 -5.63
N GLU A 135 5.41 -4.76 -6.79
CA GLU A 135 6.65 -4.67 -7.55
C GLU A 135 7.20 -3.25 -7.64
N GLY A 136 6.55 -2.27 -7.04
CA GLY A 136 7.07 -0.92 -7.05
C GLY A 136 6.22 0.08 -6.29
N ILE A 137 6.87 1.14 -5.82
CA ILE A 137 6.25 2.29 -5.19
C ILE A 137 6.74 3.54 -5.90
N ARG A 138 5.82 4.35 -6.40
CA ARG A 138 6.13 5.63 -7.02
C ARG A 138 5.25 6.73 -6.45
N LYS A 139 5.72 7.96 -6.58
CA LYS A 139 4.88 9.13 -6.31
C LYS A 139 3.82 9.26 -7.40
N GLY A 140 2.60 9.39 -6.99
CA GLY A 140 1.48 9.62 -7.90
C GLY A 140 1.29 11.08 -8.26
#